data_71158046f3760c9c9330a2abfc636728
#
_entry.id   71158046f3760c9c9330a2abfc636728
#
_cell.length_a   1.000
_cell.length_b   1.000
_cell.length_c   1.000
_cell.angle_alpha   90.00
_cell.angle_beta   90.00
_cell.angle_gamma   90.00
#
_symmetry.space_group_name_H-M   'P 1'
#
loop_
_entity.id
_entity.type
_entity.pdbx_description
1 polymer ?
#
loop_
_entity_poly.entity_id
_entity_poly.type
_entity_poly.pdbx_seq_one_letter_code
_entity_poly.pdbx_strand_id
1 'polypeptide(L)'
;MLLDRYTPKTILYEVTPSFDYLHEEKSYHKYLYKLKRHYDRNGIDSIFWDVDRTERYKMLSGTYQHNSSFLQNLIVYFLGLSTDTGIKGYRPLYGEMDTMKIKRGKLAYDSSKGYRYDSFKMRYLFNFLQKAKKQNLIFVVSPMWYEMDTLVLEPIREICKENDIPLIDFSNNPKYVHNNKFFKDGTHLNAIGADEFTHDLIVELRKQRAFQ
;
A
#
# COMPACT_ATOMS: atom_id res chain seq x y z
N MET A 1 -10.48 -0.12 -12.47
CA MET A 1 -9.37 -0.79 -13.19
C MET A 1 -9.23 -2.26 -12.85
N LEU A 2 -8.83 -2.67 -11.63
CA LEU A 2 -8.73 -4.10 -11.28
C LEU A 2 -10.11 -4.75 -11.30
N LEU A 3 -11.07 -4.18 -10.58
CA LEU A 3 -12.46 -4.67 -10.50
C LEU A 3 -13.26 -4.54 -11.80
N ASP A 4 -12.78 -3.75 -12.76
CA ASP A 4 -13.37 -3.68 -14.10
C ASP A 4 -12.96 -4.88 -14.99
N ARG A 5 -11.94 -5.64 -14.56
CA ARG A 5 -11.39 -6.81 -15.29
C ARG A 5 -11.58 -8.13 -14.58
N TYR A 6 -11.66 -8.09 -13.26
CA TYR A 6 -11.74 -9.26 -12.40
C TYR A 6 -12.86 -9.10 -11.40
N THR A 7 -13.57 -10.16 -11.13
CA THR A 7 -14.60 -10.28 -10.09
C THR A 7 -14.12 -11.25 -9.00
N PRO A 8 -13.17 -10.84 -8.15
CA PRO A 8 -12.71 -11.71 -7.07
C PRO A 8 -13.86 -11.97 -6.08
N LYS A 9 -13.92 -13.15 -5.50
CA LYS A 9 -14.87 -13.44 -4.42
C LYS A 9 -14.51 -12.69 -3.15
N THR A 10 -13.23 -12.66 -2.83
CA THR A 10 -12.67 -12.00 -1.63
C THR A 10 -11.54 -11.04 -2.02
N ILE A 11 -11.53 -9.89 -1.38
CA ILE A 11 -10.48 -8.88 -1.49
C ILE A 11 -9.87 -8.68 -0.12
N LEU A 12 -8.56 -8.94 0.00
CA LEU A 12 -7.78 -8.49 1.14
C LEU A 12 -7.17 -7.15 0.79
N TYR A 13 -7.57 -6.11 1.51
CA TYR A 13 -7.08 -4.75 1.31
C TYR A 13 -6.11 -4.39 2.42
N GLU A 14 -4.84 -4.20 2.08
CA GLU A 14 -3.84 -3.73 3.02
C GLU A 14 -4.00 -2.23 3.24
N VAL A 15 -4.26 -1.86 4.48
CA VAL A 15 -4.41 -0.48 4.91
C VAL A 15 -3.05 0.12 5.23
N THR A 16 -2.69 1.16 4.52
CA THR A 16 -1.48 1.94 4.79
C THR A 16 -1.86 3.41 4.97
N PRO A 17 -1.87 3.96 6.20
CA PRO A 17 -2.37 5.31 6.49
C PRO A 17 -1.82 6.40 5.57
N SER A 18 -0.52 6.38 5.29
CA SER A 18 0.13 7.35 4.41
C SER A 18 -0.31 7.27 2.95
N PHE A 19 -0.80 6.09 2.50
CA PHE A 19 -1.32 5.91 1.15
C PHE A 19 -2.81 6.21 1.05
N ASP A 20 -3.58 5.78 2.05
CA ASP A 20 -5.01 5.68 1.92
C ASP A 20 -5.74 6.95 2.35
N TYR A 21 -5.21 7.69 3.33
CA TYR A 21 -5.93 8.84 3.86
C TYR A 21 -5.09 9.94 4.53
N LEU A 22 -3.82 9.70 4.88
CA LEU A 22 -2.99 10.78 5.45
C LEU A 22 -2.39 11.66 4.35
N HIS A 23 -2.36 12.96 4.63
CA HIS A 23 -1.68 13.91 3.77
C HIS A 23 -0.17 13.79 3.91
N GLU A 24 0.50 13.51 2.79
CA GLU A 24 1.94 13.46 2.68
C GLU A 24 2.36 14.13 1.37
N GLU A 25 3.03 15.28 1.46
CA GLU A 25 3.34 16.13 0.29
C GLU A 25 4.04 15.41 -0.87
N LYS A 26 4.88 14.45 -0.56
CA LYS A 26 5.65 13.69 -1.57
C LYS A 26 4.94 12.45 -2.12
N SER A 27 3.80 12.05 -1.53
CA SER A 27 3.17 10.78 -1.89
C SER A 27 2.62 10.76 -3.31
N TYR A 28 2.02 11.87 -3.77
CA TYR A 28 1.48 11.95 -5.13
C TYR A 28 2.55 11.75 -6.19
N HIS A 29 3.67 12.45 -6.09
CA HIS A 29 4.77 12.29 -7.03
C HIS A 29 5.32 10.86 -7.04
N LYS A 30 5.50 10.25 -5.88
CA LYS A 30 6.07 8.91 -5.76
C LYS A 30 5.18 7.83 -6.39
N TYR A 31 3.85 7.93 -6.24
CA TYR A 31 2.92 6.86 -6.64
C TYR A 31 2.18 7.13 -7.93
N LEU A 32 1.75 8.35 -8.17
CA LEU A 32 1.12 8.73 -9.43
C LEU A 32 2.06 8.56 -10.62
N TYR A 33 3.34 8.87 -10.46
CA TYR A 33 4.33 8.71 -11.53
C TYR A 33 4.36 7.31 -12.12
N LYS A 34 4.11 6.29 -11.33
CA LYS A 34 4.04 4.90 -11.82
C LYS A 34 2.85 4.65 -12.75
N LEU A 35 1.80 5.46 -12.65
CA LEU A 35 0.61 5.38 -13.48
C LEU A 35 0.72 6.16 -14.80
N LYS A 36 1.72 7.04 -14.97
CA LYS A 36 1.88 7.86 -16.18
C LYS A 36 1.81 7.05 -17.48
N ARG A 37 2.47 5.90 -17.54
CA ARG A 37 2.45 4.98 -18.68
C ARG A 37 1.06 4.41 -19.00
N HIS A 38 0.09 4.63 -18.15
CA HIS A 38 -1.28 4.16 -18.27
C HIS A 38 -2.27 5.32 -18.38
N TYR A 39 -1.78 6.54 -18.62
CA TYR A 39 -2.57 7.77 -18.65
C TYR A 39 -3.75 7.69 -19.61
N ASP A 40 -3.57 7.07 -20.79
CA ASP A 40 -4.61 6.92 -21.81
C ASP A 40 -5.71 5.90 -21.45
N ARG A 41 -5.61 5.26 -20.27
CA ARG A 41 -6.64 4.34 -19.81
C ARG A 41 -7.74 5.10 -19.10
N ASN A 42 -8.98 4.71 -19.39
CA ASN A 42 -10.18 5.32 -18.81
C ASN A 42 -10.09 5.47 -17.28
N GLY A 43 -10.24 6.71 -16.80
CA GLY A 43 -10.22 7.07 -15.40
C GLY A 43 -8.83 7.22 -14.76
N ILE A 44 -7.74 7.04 -15.53
CA ILE A 44 -6.39 7.36 -15.04
C ILE A 44 -6.07 8.83 -15.25
N ASP A 45 -6.44 9.38 -16.39
CA ASP A 45 -6.30 10.80 -16.75
C ASP A 45 -6.91 11.72 -15.68
N SER A 46 -8.14 11.41 -15.24
CA SER A 46 -8.84 12.20 -14.22
C SER A 46 -8.10 12.22 -12.88
N ILE A 47 -7.42 11.12 -12.49
CA ILE A 47 -6.61 11.06 -11.27
C ILE A 47 -5.49 12.11 -11.31
N PHE A 48 -4.81 12.24 -12.46
CA PHE A 48 -3.77 13.25 -12.63
C PHE A 48 -4.33 14.67 -12.59
N TRP A 49 -5.46 14.91 -13.24
CA TRP A 49 -6.08 16.25 -13.27
C TRP A 49 -6.62 16.68 -11.90
N ASP A 50 -7.05 15.74 -11.10
CA ASP A 50 -7.51 15.99 -9.73
C ASP A 50 -6.35 16.44 -8.82
N VAL A 51 -5.14 15.94 -9.06
CA VAL A 51 -3.94 16.33 -8.29
C VAL A 51 -3.35 17.64 -8.80
N ASP A 52 -3.17 17.75 -10.12
CA ASP A 52 -2.60 18.94 -10.78
C ASP A 52 -3.20 19.10 -12.17
N ARG A 53 -4.02 20.14 -12.36
CA ARG A 53 -4.65 20.44 -13.64
C ARG A 53 -3.67 20.66 -14.79
N THR A 54 -2.43 21.03 -14.49
CA THR A 54 -1.39 21.21 -15.50
C THR A 54 -0.88 19.90 -16.08
N GLU A 55 -1.10 18.78 -15.40
CA GLU A 55 -0.71 17.44 -15.86
C GLU A 55 -1.34 17.09 -17.22
N ARG A 56 -2.56 17.53 -17.49
CA ARG A 56 -3.20 17.31 -18.81
C ARG A 56 -2.38 17.87 -19.98
N TYR A 57 -1.70 19.01 -19.78
CA TYR A 57 -0.87 19.62 -20.80
C TYR A 57 0.51 18.95 -20.87
N LYS A 58 1.09 18.59 -19.72
CA LYS A 58 2.36 17.88 -19.66
C LYS A 58 2.28 16.51 -20.31
N MET A 59 1.13 15.82 -20.18
CA MET A 59 0.87 14.50 -20.77
C MET A 59 0.69 14.52 -22.30
N LEU A 60 0.55 15.68 -22.94
CA LEU A 60 0.62 15.79 -24.40
C LEU A 60 2.03 15.45 -24.93
N SER A 61 3.04 15.56 -24.08
CA SER A 61 4.41 15.16 -24.44
C SER A 61 4.64 13.68 -24.13
N GLY A 62 4.85 12.87 -25.16
CA GLY A 62 5.22 11.46 -25.00
C GLY A 62 6.52 11.29 -24.18
N THR A 63 7.47 12.22 -24.31
CA THR A 63 8.67 12.24 -23.48
C THR A 63 8.34 12.38 -22.01
N TYR A 64 7.42 13.28 -21.65
CA TYR A 64 7.00 13.45 -20.26
C TYR A 64 6.29 12.20 -19.72
N GLN A 65 5.42 11.61 -20.53
CA GLN A 65 4.66 10.41 -20.15
C GLN A 65 5.58 9.21 -19.87
N HIS A 66 6.67 9.04 -20.63
CA HIS A 66 7.55 7.87 -20.59
C HIS A 66 8.94 8.12 -19.96
N ASN A 67 9.26 9.37 -19.62
CA ASN A 67 10.62 9.76 -19.19
C ASN A 67 11.15 8.97 -17.98
N SER A 68 10.30 8.61 -17.02
CA SER A 68 10.72 7.87 -15.82
C SER A 68 11.10 6.41 -16.09
N SER A 69 10.71 5.85 -17.23
CA SER A 69 10.95 4.45 -17.59
C SER A 69 11.84 4.27 -18.84
N PHE A 70 12.03 5.35 -19.60
CA PHE A 70 12.74 5.27 -20.88
C PHE A 70 14.17 4.76 -20.72
N LEU A 71 14.96 5.41 -19.85
CA LEU A 71 16.36 5.01 -19.64
C LEU A 71 16.46 3.61 -19.02
N GLN A 72 15.59 3.29 -18.07
CA GLN A 72 15.57 1.97 -17.45
C GLN A 72 15.18 0.89 -18.44
N ASN A 73 14.19 1.12 -19.30
CA ASN A 73 13.80 0.19 -20.35
C ASN A 73 14.91 0.03 -21.40
N LEU A 74 15.62 1.11 -21.74
CA LEU A 74 16.75 1.08 -22.64
C LEU A 74 17.90 0.22 -22.06
N ILE A 75 18.24 0.42 -20.79
CA ILE A 75 19.27 -0.35 -20.09
C ILE A 75 18.88 -1.84 -20.03
N VAL A 76 17.64 -2.16 -19.67
CA VAL A 76 17.13 -3.53 -19.64
C VAL A 76 17.21 -4.17 -21.03
N TYR A 77 16.79 -3.45 -22.07
CA TYR A 77 16.81 -3.94 -23.45
C TYR A 77 18.23 -4.21 -23.96
N PHE A 78 19.16 -3.27 -23.78
CA PHE A 78 20.54 -3.40 -24.29
C PHE A 78 21.42 -4.33 -23.48
N LEU A 79 21.22 -4.39 -22.17
CA LEU A 79 22.04 -5.24 -21.27
C LEU A 79 21.43 -6.62 -21.05
N GLY A 80 20.25 -6.91 -21.58
CA GLY A 80 19.57 -8.18 -21.37
C GLY A 80 19.24 -8.46 -19.91
N LEU A 81 19.16 -7.42 -19.08
CA LEU A 81 18.87 -7.56 -17.66
C LEU A 81 17.41 -7.97 -17.51
N SER A 82 17.18 -9.22 -17.11
CA SER A 82 15.87 -9.66 -16.66
C SER A 82 15.48 -8.85 -15.43
N THR A 83 14.39 -8.09 -15.51
CA THR A 83 13.76 -7.59 -14.29
C THR A 83 13.08 -8.78 -13.64
N ASP A 84 13.74 -9.40 -12.67
CA ASP A 84 13.11 -10.42 -11.86
C ASP A 84 11.90 -9.78 -11.14
N THR A 85 10.73 -10.09 -11.65
CA THR A 85 9.47 -9.57 -11.13
C THR A 85 8.97 -10.34 -9.92
N GLY A 86 9.73 -11.34 -9.46
CA GLY A 86 9.32 -12.26 -8.42
C GLY A 86 8.21 -13.21 -8.87
N ILE A 87 7.69 -14.00 -7.96
CA ILE A 87 6.59 -14.95 -8.21
C ILE A 87 5.26 -14.25 -7.95
N LYS A 88 4.47 -14.02 -8.99
CA LYS A 88 3.15 -13.35 -8.90
C LYS A 88 3.20 -11.99 -8.14
N GLY A 89 4.29 -11.24 -8.31
CA GLY A 89 4.51 -9.96 -7.63
C GLY A 89 5.17 -10.06 -6.25
N TYR A 90 5.35 -11.23 -5.69
CA TYR A 90 6.11 -11.42 -4.45
C TYR A 90 7.61 -11.44 -4.74
N ARG A 91 8.34 -10.52 -4.10
CA ARG A 91 9.81 -10.46 -4.14
C ARG A 91 10.35 -10.53 -2.72
N PRO A 92 10.93 -11.67 -2.32
CA PRO A 92 11.44 -11.85 -0.97
C PRO A 92 12.61 -10.91 -0.69
N LEU A 93 12.64 -10.35 0.52
CA LEU A 93 13.76 -9.59 1.06
C LEU A 93 14.53 -10.48 2.03
N TYR A 94 15.80 -10.68 1.80
CA TYR A 94 16.63 -11.55 2.65
C TYR A 94 17.47 -10.75 3.65
N GLY A 95 17.80 -11.41 4.77
CA GLY A 95 18.60 -10.87 5.87
C GLY A 95 17.77 -10.18 6.93
N GLU A 96 18.37 -10.02 8.10
CA GLU A 96 17.76 -9.35 9.24
C GLU A 96 18.03 -7.84 9.22
N MET A 97 17.26 -7.12 10.01
CA MET A 97 17.39 -5.68 10.13
C MET A 97 18.64 -5.30 10.94
N ASP A 98 19.43 -4.36 10.40
CA ASP A 98 20.55 -3.75 11.11
C ASP A 98 20.04 -2.73 12.15
N THR A 99 20.09 -3.12 13.41
CA THR A 99 19.60 -2.30 14.53
C THR A 99 20.42 -1.04 14.78
N MET A 100 21.67 -0.97 14.32
CA MET A 100 22.51 0.22 14.51
C MET A 100 21.98 1.44 13.73
N LYS A 101 21.19 1.21 12.71
CA LYS A 101 20.60 2.27 11.85
C LYS A 101 19.24 2.76 12.32
N ILE A 102 18.71 2.21 13.41
CA ILE A 102 17.37 2.48 13.88
C ILE A 102 17.36 3.57 14.94
N LYS A 103 16.45 4.52 14.79
CA LYS A 103 16.12 5.48 15.86
C LYS A 103 15.18 4.79 16.86
N ARG A 104 15.69 4.39 18.02
CA ARG A 104 14.89 3.84 19.12
C ARG A 104 13.84 4.86 19.57
N GLY A 105 12.66 4.39 19.99
CA GLY A 105 11.57 5.25 20.48
C GLY A 105 10.83 6.02 19.40
N LYS A 106 11.02 5.71 18.11
CA LYS A 106 10.23 6.30 17.04
C LYS A 106 8.94 5.50 16.85
N LEU A 107 7.79 6.17 16.89
CA LEU A 107 6.51 5.61 16.44
C LEU A 107 6.47 5.61 14.90
N ALA A 108 5.79 4.61 14.34
CA ALA A 108 5.57 4.57 12.89
C ALA A 108 4.72 5.76 12.43
N TYR A 109 3.72 6.12 13.22
CA TYR A 109 2.89 7.31 13.08
C TYR A 109 2.80 7.96 14.46
N ASP A 110 2.98 9.28 14.53
CA ASP A 110 3.05 10.05 15.79
C ASP A 110 1.97 11.12 15.78
N SER A 111 1.01 11.00 16.70
CA SER A 111 -0.10 11.94 16.86
C SER A 111 0.30 13.27 17.49
N SER A 112 1.49 13.39 18.06
CA SER A 112 1.96 14.61 18.73
C SER A 112 1.91 15.86 17.85
N LYS A 113 1.97 15.66 16.52
CA LYS A 113 1.88 16.72 15.50
C LYS A 113 0.50 16.87 14.88
N GLY A 114 -0.48 16.10 15.35
CA GLY A 114 -1.78 15.96 14.70
C GLY A 114 -1.73 15.18 13.40
N TYR A 115 -2.85 14.55 13.01
CA TYR A 115 -2.98 13.92 11.71
C TYR A 115 -3.73 14.84 10.75
N ARG A 116 -3.14 15.10 9.59
CA ARG A 116 -3.78 15.82 8.51
C ARG A 116 -4.31 14.81 7.51
N TYR A 117 -5.63 14.75 7.35
CA TYR A 117 -6.28 13.88 6.39
C TYR A 117 -6.29 14.47 4.99
N ASP A 118 -6.23 13.60 4.00
CA ASP A 118 -6.21 13.95 2.60
C ASP A 118 -7.57 13.61 1.96
N SER A 119 -8.35 14.63 1.68
CA SER A 119 -9.70 14.49 1.11
C SER A 119 -9.70 13.80 -0.25
N PHE A 120 -8.63 13.98 -1.03
CA PHE A 120 -8.47 13.33 -2.33
C PHE A 120 -8.31 11.81 -2.17
N LYS A 121 -7.39 11.36 -1.29
CA LYS A 121 -7.19 9.94 -1.00
C LYS A 121 -8.45 9.30 -0.43
N MET A 122 -9.08 9.95 0.53
CA MET A 122 -10.34 9.51 1.12
C MET A 122 -11.43 9.32 0.07
N ARG A 123 -11.58 10.24 -0.88
CA ARG A 123 -12.54 10.11 -1.99
C ARG A 123 -12.27 8.85 -2.82
N TYR A 124 -11.01 8.54 -3.12
CA TYR A 124 -10.66 7.32 -3.87
C TYR A 124 -10.88 6.05 -3.05
N LEU A 125 -10.61 6.08 -1.76
CA LEU A 125 -10.95 4.97 -0.86
C LEU A 125 -12.45 4.71 -0.85
N PHE A 126 -13.29 5.74 -0.69
CA PHE A 126 -14.75 5.60 -0.75
C PHE A 126 -15.24 5.10 -2.11
N ASN A 127 -14.68 5.59 -3.21
CA ASN A 127 -15.00 5.10 -4.55
C ASN A 127 -14.64 3.61 -4.71
N PHE A 128 -13.52 3.17 -4.14
CA PHE A 128 -13.13 1.77 -4.11
C PHE A 128 -14.15 0.94 -3.31
N LEU A 129 -14.53 1.39 -2.11
CA LEU A 129 -15.54 0.71 -1.29
C LEU A 129 -16.88 0.53 -2.04
N GLN A 130 -17.34 1.55 -2.74
CA GLN A 130 -18.58 1.47 -3.53
C GLN A 130 -18.46 0.41 -4.65
N LYS A 131 -17.30 0.34 -5.31
CA LYS A 131 -17.07 -0.67 -6.36
C LYS A 131 -16.92 -2.09 -5.79
N ALA A 132 -16.38 -2.21 -4.58
CA ALA A 132 -16.12 -3.49 -3.92
C ALA A 132 -17.31 -4.04 -3.11
N LYS A 133 -18.46 -3.36 -3.09
CA LYS A 133 -19.64 -3.75 -2.27
C LYS A 133 -20.18 -5.17 -2.51
N LYS A 134 -19.90 -5.76 -3.68
CA LYS A 134 -20.36 -7.11 -4.04
C LYS A 134 -19.36 -8.21 -3.67
N GLN A 135 -18.16 -7.82 -3.24
CA GLN A 135 -17.11 -8.74 -2.87
C GLN A 135 -17.03 -8.88 -1.34
N ASN A 136 -16.52 -10.01 -0.88
CA ASN A 136 -16.12 -10.15 0.51
C ASN A 136 -14.84 -9.34 0.72
N LEU A 137 -14.97 -8.12 1.29
CA LEU A 137 -13.87 -7.20 1.53
C LEU A 137 -13.39 -7.32 2.97
N ILE A 138 -12.09 -7.49 3.16
CA ILE A 138 -11.46 -7.58 4.48
C ILE A 138 -10.30 -6.60 4.49
N PHE A 139 -10.25 -5.73 5.48
CA PHE A 139 -9.13 -4.83 5.69
C PHE A 139 -8.08 -5.48 6.59
N VAL A 140 -6.82 -5.29 6.25
CA VAL A 140 -5.68 -5.83 6.98
C VAL A 140 -4.69 -4.70 7.23
N VAL A 141 -4.20 -4.58 8.46
CA VAL A 141 -3.07 -3.73 8.81
C VAL A 141 -1.87 -4.63 9.06
N SER A 142 -0.88 -4.56 8.19
CA SER A 142 0.35 -5.35 8.31
C SER A 142 1.21 -4.88 9.48
N PRO A 143 2.00 -5.77 10.10
CA PRO A 143 2.89 -5.41 11.18
C PRO A 143 4.06 -4.55 10.68
N MET A 144 4.52 -3.66 11.53
CA MET A 144 5.76 -2.89 11.37
C MET A 144 6.70 -3.21 12.53
N TRP A 145 8.00 -2.95 12.33
CA TRP A 145 8.95 -3.07 13.42
C TRP A 145 8.74 -2.02 14.52
N TYR A 146 8.33 -0.81 14.11
CA TYR A 146 7.98 0.27 15.03
C TYR A 146 6.60 0.05 15.63
N GLU A 147 6.40 0.48 16.86
CA GLU A 147 5.06 0.68 17.38
C GLU A 147 4.31 1.71 16.53
N MET A 148 3.03 1.49 16.36
CA MET A 148 2.13 2.41 15.66
C MET A 148 1.25 3.12 16.67
N ASP A 149 1.13 4.43 16.55
CA ASP A 149 0.09 5.15 17.28
C ASP A 149 -1.29 4.71 16.75
N THR A 150 -2.06 4.05 17.61
CA THR A 150 -3.35 3.45 17.23
C THR A 150 -4.40 4.47 16.82
N LEU A 151 -4.26 5.73 17.22
CA LEU A 151 -5.16 6.82 16.82
C LEU A 151 -5.13 7.07 15.31
N VAL A 152 -4.03 6.73 14.64
CA VAL A 152 -3.94 6.84 13.18
C VAL A 152 -4.96 5.95 12.47
N LEU A 153 -5.38 4.86 13.08
CA LEU A 153 -6.30 3.89 12.49
C LEU A 153 -7.79 4.20 12.74
N GLU A 154 -8.11 5.22 13.54
CA GLU A 154 -9.52 5.55 13.85
C GLU A 154 -10.38 5.76 12.60
N PRO A 155 -9.96 6.50 11.56
CA PRO A 155 -10.80 6.67 10.36
C PRO A 155 -11.13 5.34 9.69
N ILE A 156 -10.19 4.39 9.71
CA ILE A 156 -10.40 3.06 9.12
C ILE A 156 -11.31 2.20 9.99
N ARG A 157 -11.19 2.29 11.31
CA ARG A 157 -12.09 1.58 12.22
C ARG A 157 -13.53 2.06 12.07
N GLU A 158 -13.74 3.38 11.94
CA GLU A 158 -15.05 3.96 11.66
C GLU A 158 -15.61 3.45 10.33
N ILE A 159 -14.83 3.54 9.24
CA ILE A 159 -15.21 3.05 7.91
C ILE A 159 -15.58 1.56 7.97
N CYS A 160 -14.78 0.74 8.63
CA CYS A 160 -15.02 -0.69 8.77
C CYS A 160 -16.32 -0.96 9.53
N LYS A 161 -16.56 -0.25 10.63
CA LYS A 161 -17.78 -0.36 11.43
C LYS A 161 -19.03 0.05 10.65
N GLU A 162 -18.97 1.17 9.92
CA GLU A 162 -20.10 1.70 9.15
C GLU A 162 -20.46 0.84 7.93
N ASN A 163 -19.50 0.08 7.40
CA ASN A 163 -19.69 -0.71 6.18
C ASN A 163 -19.66 -2.24 6.44
N ASP A 164 -19.68 -2.69 7.68
CA ASP A 164 -19.59 -4.10 8.07
C ASP A 164 -18.36 -4.81 7.47
N ILE A 165 -17.22 -4.12 7.41
CA ILE A 165 -15.97 -4.64 6.86
C ILE A 165 -15.11 -5.18 8.01
N PRO A 166 -14.73 -6.46 8.01
CA PRO A 166 -13.79 -6.99 8.99
C PRO A 166 -12.42 -6.28 8.90
N LEU A 167 -11.87 -5.90 10.06
CA LEU A 167 -10.53 -5.34 10.20
C LEU A 167 -9.64 -6.31 10.98
N ILE A 168 -8.56 -6.77 10.36
CA ILE A 168 -7.52 -7.58 10.99
C ILE A 168 -6.31 -6.68 11.22
N ASP A 169 -6.04 -6.33 12.48
CA ASP A 169 -5.01 -5.36 12.86
C ASP A 169 -3.81 -6.07 13.51
N PHE A 170 -2.67 -6.09 12.80
CA PHE A 170 -1.38 -6.58 13.29
C PHE A 170 -0.41 -5.45 13.65
N SER A 171 -0.82 -4.19 13.61
CA SER A 171 0.08 -3.03 13.74
C SER A 171 0.96 -3.07 14.99
N ASN A 172 0.38 -3.46 16.14
CA ASN A 172 1.10 -3.54 17.43
C ASN A 172 1.13 -4.97 17.98
N ASN A 173 1.13 -5.97 17.11
CA ASN A 173 1.22 -7.36 17.55
C ASN A 173 2.61 -7.64 18.17
N PRO A 174 2.67 -8.11 19.44
CA PRO A 174 3.94 -8.31 20.17
C PRO A 174 4.90 -9.32 19.52
N LYS A 175 4.40 -10.21 18.67
CA LYS A 175 5.24 -11.15 17.90
C LYS A 175 6.19 -10.40 16.95
N TYR A 176 5.72 -9.28 16.38
CA TYR A 176 6.42 -8.56 15.32
C TYR A 176 7.11 -7.30 15.81
N VAL A 177 6.45 -6.50 16.66
CA VAL A 177 7.01 -5.23 17.12
C VAL A 177 8.37 -5.45 17.78
N HIS A 178 9.36 -4.65 17.38
CA HIS A 178 10.76 -4.71 17.83
C HIS A 178 11.48 -6.06 17.61
N ASN A 179 10.95 -6.94 16.78
CA ASN A 179 11.55 -8.23 16.47
C ASN A 179 12.36 -8.18 15.16
N ASN A 180 13.67 -7.97 15.27
CA ASN A 180 14.58 -7.81 14.12
C ASN A 180 14.61 -9.01 13.18
N LYS A 181 14.35 -10.21 13.70
CA LYS A 181 14.36 -11.47 12.95
C LYS A 181 13.38 -11.44 11.77
N PHE A 182 12.27 -10.71 11.89
CA PHE A 182 11.21 -10.72 10.90
C PHE A 182 11.25 -9.55 9.92
N PHE A 183 12.19 -8.62 10.10
CA PHE A 183 12.23 -7.40 9.28
C PHE A 183 13.53 -7.24 8.51
N LYS A 184 13.44 -6.60 7.35
CA LYS A 184 14.58 -6.11 6.58
C LYS A 184 14.93 -4.67 6.95
N ASP A 185 13.92 -3.88 7.25
CA ASP A 185 14.01 -2.51 7.77
C ASP A 185 12.77 -2.23 8.65
N GLY A 186 12.60 -1.00 9.12
CA GLY A 186 11.51 -0.65 10.05
C GLY A 186 10.09 -0.86 9.51
N THR A 187 9.91 -1.06 8.21
CA THR A 187 8.59 -1.13 7.56
C THR A 187 8.40 -2.35 6.65
N HIS A 188 9.47 -3.04 6.29
CA HIS A 188 9.42 -4.18 5.38
C HIS A 188 9.79 -5.47 6.08
N LEU A 189 8.88 -6.44 6.07
CA LEU A 189 9.18 -7.80 6.49
C LEU A 189 10.23 -8.42 5.57
N ASN A 190 11.15 -9.21 6.15
CA ASN A 190 12.02 -10.08 5.36
C ASN A 190 11.26 -11.37 4.96
N ALA A 191 11.91 -12.28 4.25
CA ALA A 191 11.29 -13.51 3.78
C ALA A 191 10.71 -14.36 4.92
N ILE A 192 11.41 -14.45 6.05
CA ILE A 192 10.95 -15.20 7.24
C ILE A 192 9.73 -14.50 7.85
N GLY A 193 9.79 -13.17 8.04
CA GLY A 193 8.68 -12.41 8.59
C GLY A 193 7.44 -12.42 7.70
N ALA A 194 7.62 -12.41 6.37
CA ALA A 194 6.51 -12.49 5.42
C ALA A 194 5.82 -13.85 5.46
N ASP A 195 6.57 -14.94 5.62
CA ASP A 195 6.02 -16.30 5.75
C ASP A 195 5.24 -16.45 7.05
N GLU A 196 5.81 -16.04 8.17
CA GLU A 196 5.16 -16.04 9.49
C GLU A 196 3.89 -15.18 9.51
N PHE A 197 3.96 -13.97 8.94
CA PHE A 197 2.78 -13.09 8.85
C PHE A 197 1.68 -13.70 7.98
N THR A 198 2.05 -14.32 6.85
CA THR A 198 1.08 -14.99 5.98
C THR A 198 0.37 -16.12 6.72
N HIS A 199 1.11 -16.92 7.50
CA HIS A 199 0.55 -17.96 8.33
C HIS A 199 -0.43 -17.41 9.38
N ASP A 200 -0.02 -16.38 10.15
CA ASP A 200 -0.87 -15.78 11.16
C ASP A 200 -2.13 -15.13 10.54
N LEU A 201 -1.98 -14.46 9.39
CA LEU A 201 -3.11 -13.89 8.66
C LEU A 201 -4.11 -14.97 8.22
N ILE A 202 -3.63 -16.11 7.70
CA ILE A 202 -4.50 -17.23 7.33
C ILE A 202 -5.27 -17.75 8.55
N VAL A 203 -4.63 -17.84 9.71
CA VAL A 203 -5.30 -18.26 10.96
C VAL A 203 -6.42 -17.29 11.33
N GLU A 204 -6.18 -15.98 11.27
CA GLU A 204 -7.20 -14.97 11.58
C GLU A 204 -8.34 -14.97 10.54
N LEU A 205 -8.03 -15.10 9.26
CA LEU A 205 -9.04 -15.23 8.20
C LEU A 205 -9.94 -16.45 8.37
N ARG A 206 -9.40 -17.57 8.81
CA ARG A 206 -10.19 -18.79 9.10
C ARG A 206 -11.13 -18.58 10.30
N LYS A 207 -10.69 -17.86 11.35
CA LYS A 207 -11.55 -17.54 12.49
C LYS A 207 -12.75 -16.69 12.07
N GLN A 208 -12.54 -15.77 11.14
CA GLN A 208 -13.60 -14.89 10.62
C GLN A 208 -14.50 -15.57 9.56
N ARG A 209 -14.31 -16.86 9.27
CA ARG A 209 -15.02 -17.59 8.21
C ARG A 209 -14.90 -16.92 6.82
N ALA A 210 -13.81 -16.25 6.56
CA ALA A 210 -13.59 -15.46 5.35
C ALA A 210 -13.51 -16.29 4.05
N PHE A 211 -13.50 -17.62 4.14
CA PHE A 211 -13.36 -18.56 3.03
C PHE A 211 -14.58 -19.51 2.87
N GLN A 212 -15.76 -19.11 3.34
CA GLN A 212 -16.99 -19.86 3.08
C GLN A 212 -17.54 -19.58 1.69
#